data_337d97ff88335260dc6679f1411eaa43
#
_entry.id   337d97ff88335260dc6679f1411eaa43
#
_cell.length_a   1.000
_cell.length_b   1.000
_cell.length_c   1.000
_cell.angle_alpha   90.00
_cell.angle_beta   90.00
_cell.angle_gamma   90.00
#
_symmetry.space_group_name_H-M   'P 1'
#
loop_
_entity.id
_entity.type
_entity.pdbx_description
1 polymer ?
#
loop_
_entity_poly.entity_id
_entity_poly.type
_entity_poly.pdbx_seq_one_letter_code
_entity_poly.pdbx_strand_id
1 'polypeptide(L)'
;MSSHPPALTVRERSGGVRLHLGSVAHGDGASLQEAADDLVRRVLALGRAFRTSGFWLSPEAPCDVAALSFLCELDEIAAAGGDVRTRLFGA
;
A
#
# COMPACT_ATOMS: atom_id res chain seq x y z
N MET A 1 -3.19 -0.99 19.02
CA MET A 1 -2.02 -1.75 18.57
C MET A 1 -1.75 -1.45 17.10
N SER A 2 -0.55 -1.01 16.77
CA SER A 2 -0.26 -0.68 15.39
C SER A 2 0.06 -1.92 14.58
N SER A 3 -0.35 -1.93 13.30
CA SER A 3 -0.08 -3.01 12.39
C SER A 3 1.38 -2.99 11.96
N HIS A 4 1.95 -4.17 11.73
CA HIS A 4 3.26 -4.25 11.12
C HIS A 4 3.14 -3.96 9.63
N PRO A 5 3.95 -3.06 9.08
CA PRO A 5 3.92 -2.82 7.65
C PRO A 5 4.44 -4.05 6.90
N PRO A 6 3.82 -4.40 5.78
CA PRO A 6 4.36 -5.44 4.91
C PRO A 6 5.73 -5.01 4.38
N ALA A 7 6.54 -5.99 3.98
CA ALA A 7 7.87 -5.72 3.48
C ALA A 7 7.84 -4.96 2.16
N LEU A 8 8.73 -3.97 2.02
CA LEU A 8 8.92 -3.26 0.77
C LEU A 8 10.02 -3.93 -0.03
N THR A 9 9.76 -4.17 -1.30
CA THR A 9 10.72 -4.80 -2.20
C THR A 9 10.81 -4.00 -3.49
N VAL A 10 12.02 -3.67 -3.90
CA VAL A 10 12.26 -2.92 -5.14
C VAL A 10 12.66 -3.90 -6.23
N ARG A 11 12.04 -3.79 -7.39
CA ARG A 11 12.43 -4.55 -8.58
C ARG A 11 12.69 -3.59 -9.73
N GLU A 12 13.88 -3.66 -10.28
CA GLU A 12 14.20 -2.90 -11.47
C GLU A 12 13.81 -3.69 -12.69
N ARG A 13 13.23 -2.99 -13.65
CA ARG A 13 12.83 -3.57 -14.93
C ARG A 13 13.40 -2.73 -16.06
N SER A 14 13.41 -3.31 -17.25
CA SER A 14 13.79 -2.57 -18.43
C SER A 14 12.88 -1.35 -18.57
N GLY A 15 13.45 -0.16 -18.43
CA GLY A 15 12.71 1.09 -18.55
C GLY A 15 11.93 1.54 -17.33
N GLY A 16 12.13 0.89 -16.15
CA GLY A 16 11.38 1.33 -14.98
C GLY A 16 11.69 0.60 -13.70
N VAL A 17 10.96 1.01 -12.66
CA VAL A 17 11.10 0.46 -11.31
C VAL A 17 9.71 0.05 -10.83
N ARG A 18 9.64 -1.10 -10.18
CA ARG A 18 8.43 -1.53 -9.48
C ARG A 18 8.72 -1.67 -8.00
N LEU A 19 7.89 -1.03 -7.18
CA LEU A 19 7.99 -1.10 -5.73
C LEU A 19 6.83 -1.91 -5.20
N HIS A 20 7.12 -3.04 -4.56
CA HIS A 20 6.10 -3.92 -4.00
C HIS A 20 5.92 -3.67 -2.51
N LEU A 21 4.67 -3.67 -2.06
CA LEU A 21 4.34 -3.68 -0.64
C LEU A 21 3.79 -5.08 -0.34
N GLY A 22 4.65 -5.98 0.10
CA GLY A 22 4.29 -7.37 0.29
C GLY A 22 3.68 -7.95 -0.98
N SER A 23 2.60 -8.69 -0.84
CA SER A 23 1.81 -9.20 -1.97
C SER A 23 0.52 -8.39 -2.18
N VAL A 24 0.38 -7.28 -1.46
CA VAL A 24 -0.88 -6.53 -1.40
C VAL A 24 -1.01 -5.52 -2.53
N ALA A 25 0.06 -4.80 -2.82
CA ALA A 25 0.04 -3.73 -3.79
C ALA A 25 1.41 -3.50 -4.39
N HIS A 26 1.47 -2.80 -5.50
CA HIS A 26 2.73 -2.36 -6.08
C HIS A 26 2.53 -1.02 -6.77
N GLY A 27 3.61 -0.27 -6.90
CA GLY A 27 3.65 0.97 -7.64
C GLY A 27 4.70 0.89 -8.73
N ASP A 28 4.46 1.53 -9.86
CA ASP A 28 5.35 1.53 -11.01
C ASP A 28 5.73 2.95 -11.38
N GLY A 29 6.95 3.11 -11.85
CA GLY A 29 7.42 4.40 -12.36
C GLY A 29 8.74 4.25 -13.08
N ALA A 30 9.19 5.33 -13.72
CA ALA A 30 10.48 5.36 -14.40
C ALA A 30 11.63 5.47 -13.39
N SER A 31 11.34 5.90 -12.17
CA SER A 31 12.30 6.02 -11.07
C SER A 31 11.67 5.49 -9.80
N LEU A 32 12.50 5.31 -8.78
CA LEU A 32 12.00 4.87 -7.47
C LEU A 32 11.02 5.89 -6.89
N GLN A 33 11.27 7.18 -7.07
CA GLN A 33 10.37 8.23 -6.58
C GLN A 33 8.99 8.11 -7.24
N GLU A 34 8.94 7.91 -8.54
CA GLU A 34 7.67 7.75 -9.24
C GLU A 34 6.95 6.46 -8.83
N ALA A 35 7.71 5.39 -8.63
CA ALA A 35 7.13 4.12 -8.16
C ALA A 35 6.55 4.29 -6.76
N ALA A 36 7.23 5.03 -5.88
CA ALA A 36 6.75 5.31 -4.54
C ALA A 36 5.47 6.15 -4.57
N ASP A 37 5.42 7.16 -5.42
CA ASP A 37 4.23 8.01 -5.58
C ASP A 37 3.03 7.18 -6.05
N ASP A 38 3.27 6.29 -7.01
CA ASP A 38 2.23 5.41 -7.53
C ASP A 38 1.75 4.43 -6.46
N LEU A 39 2.68 3.88 -5.69
CA LEU A 39 2.34 2.96 -4.60
C LEU A 39 1.45 3.64 -3.55
N VAL A 40 1.80 4.85 -3.13
CA VAL A 40 1.00 5.62 -2.17
C VAL A 40 -0.43 5.78 -2.68
N ARG A 41 -0.57 6.16 -3.93
CA ARG A 41 -1.88 6.34 -4.56
C ARG A 41 -2.70 5.06 -4.54
N ARG A 42 -2.06 3.94 -4.86
CA ARG A 42 -2.74 2.64 -4.93
C ARG A 42 -3.13 2.11 -3.57
N VAL A 43 -2.25 2.21 -2.57
CA VAL A 43 -2.59 1.72 -1.23
C VAL A 43 -3.71 2.54 -0.60
N LEU A 44 -3.74 3.84 -0.84
CA LEU A 44 -4.82 4.68 -0.32
C LEU A 44 -6.15 4.35 -0.99
N ALA A 45 -6.14 4.10 -2.30
CA ALA A 45 -7.35 3.70 -3.00
C ALA A 45 -7.88 2.35 -2.50
N LEU A 46 -6.98 1.39 -2.27
CA LEU A 46 -7.36 0.09 -1.74
C LEU A 46 -7.92 0.18 -0.32
N GLY A 47 -7.24 0.91 0.55
CA GLY A 47 -7.70 1.10 1.92
C GLY A 47 -9.06 1.77 2.00
N ARG A 48 -9.26 2.78 1.17
CA ARG A 48 -10.53 3.49 1.11
C ARG A 48 -11.65 2.61 0.58
N ALA A 49 -11.37 1.85 -0.48
CA ALA A 49 -12.36 0.94 -1.05
C ALA A 49 -12.79 -0.11 -0.03
N PHE A 50 -11.83 -0.66 0.71
CA PHE A 50 -12.12 -1.64 1.74
C PHE A 50 -13.00 -1.06 2.84
N ARG A 51 -12.70 0.15 3.31
CA ARG A 51 -13.43 0.78 4.40
C ARG A 51 -14.83 1.24 3.99
N THR A 52 -14.99 1.70 2.76
CA THR A 52 -16.27 2.31 2.34
C THR A 52 -17.25 1.30 1.75
N SER A 53 -16.76 0.29 1.05
CA SER A 53 -17.64 -0.64 0.32
C SER A 53 -17.67 -2.04 0.90
N GLY A 54 -16.91 -2.29 1.95
CA GLY A 54 -16.79 -3.64 2.48
C GLY A 54 -16.22 -4.58 1.44
N PHE A 55 -15.31 -4.08 0.63
CA PHE A 55 -14.69 -4.85 -0.42
C PHE A 55 -14.05 -6.11 0.18
N TRP A 56 -14.49 -7.26 -0.29
CA TRP A 56 -13.98 -8.54 0.17
C TRP A 56 -13.11 -9.14 -0.90
N LEU A 57 -11.96 -9.60 -0.48
CA LEU A 57 -11.14 -10.43 -1.35
C LEU A 57 -11.91 -11.70 -1.65
N SER A 58 -11.68 -12.26 -2.84
CA SER A 58 -12.29 -13.51 -3.21
C SER A 58 -12.01 -14.57 -2.12
N PRO A 59 -12.97 -15.41 -1.78
CA PRO A 59 -12.72 -16.49 -0.82
C PRO A 59 -11.57 -17.40 -1.21
N GLU A 60 -11.25 -17.45 -2.49
CA GLU A 60 -10.13 -18.25 -2.98
C GLU A 60 -8.79 -17.55 -2.82
N ALA A 61 -8.80 -16.23 -2.59
CA ALA A 61 -7.56 -15.48 -2.41
C ALA A 61 -7.17 -15.50 -0.92
N PRO A 62 -5.89 -15.74 -0.61
CA PRO A 62 -5.44 -15.64 0.77
C PRO A 62 -5.72 -14.25 1.31
N CYS A 63 -6.37 -14.18 2.46
CA CYS A 63 -6.66 -12.91 3.10
C CYS A 63 -5.58 -12.61 4.13
N ASP A 64 -4.73 -11.63 3.84
CA ASP A 64 -3.75 -11.17 4.80
C ASP A 64 -4.37 -10.06 5.64
N VAL A 65 -4.90 -10.45 6.80
CA VAL A 65 -5.59 -9.53 7.69
C VAL A 65 -4.66 -8.41 8.16
N ALA A 66 -3.40 -8.74 8.42
CA ALA A 66 -2.43 -7.72 8.86
C ALA A 66 -2.21 -6.69 7.76
N ALA A 67 -2.11 -7.12 6.50
CA ALA A 67 -1.94 -6.19 5.38
C ALA A 67 -3.18 -5.32 5.20
N LEU A 68 -4.38 -5.89 5.30
CA LEU A 68 -5.62 -5.12 5.20
C LEU A 68 -5.73 -4.10 6.32
N SER A 69 -5.37 -4.49 7.54
CA SER A 69 -5.37 -3.57 8.68
C SER A 69 -4.41 -2.41 8.44
N PHE A 70 -3.25 -2.69 7.87
CA PHE A 70 -2.26 -1.65 7.55
C PHE A 70 -2.81 -0.69 6.49
N LEU A 71 -3.46 -1.21 5.45
CA LEU A 71 -4.07 -0.35 4.43
C LEU A 71 -5.16 0.57 5.02
N CYS A 72 -5.98 0.04 5.91
CA CYS A 72 -7.00 0.84 6.58
C CYS A 72 -6.36 1.92 7.46
N GLU A 73 -5.27 1.59 8.15
CA GLU A 73 -4.54 2.56 8.95
C GLU A 73 -4.01 3.71 8.08
N LEU A 74 -3.46 3.39 6.91
CA LEU A 74 -2.98 4.42 6.00
C LEU A 74 -4.11 5.35 5.53
N ASP A 75 -5.27 4.77 5.22
CA ASP A 75 -6.41 5.58 4.82
C ASP A 75 -6.89 6.49 5.96
N GLU A 76 -6.88 6.00 7.19
CA GLU A 76 -7.23 6.81 8.37
C GLU A 76 -6.26 7.97 8.55
N ILE A 77 -4.97 7.71 8.39
CA ILE A 77 -3.94 8.76 8.49
C ILE A 77 -4.18 9.83 7.41
N ALA A 78 -4.45 9.41 6.18
CA ALA A 78 -4.72 10.35 5.08
C ALA A 78 -5.97 11.17 5.35
N ALA A 79 -7.03 10.54 5.84
CA ALA A 79 -8.28 11.23 6.15
C ALA A 79 -8.10 12.27 7.24
N ALA A 80 -7.17 12.04 8.17
CA ALA A 80 -6.86 12.97 9.25
C ALA A 80 -5.84 14.03 8.84
N GLY A 81 -5.35 14.00 7.61
CA GLY A 81 -4.34 14.94 7.14
C GLY A 81 -2.93 14.61 7.56
N GLY A 82 -2.68 13.37 7.97
CA GLY A 82 -1.37 12.94 8.44
C GLY A 82 -0.44 12.52 7.32
N ASP A 83 0.78 12.16 7.71
CA ASP A 83 1.84 11.81 6.76
C ASP A 83 1.87 10.30 6.50
N VAL A 84 1.20 9.91 5.43
CA VAL A 84 1.13 8.52 5.00
C VAL A 84 2.50 7.98 4.60
N ARG A 85 3.34 8.82 3.98
CA ARG A 85 4.66 8.38 3.49
C ARG A 85 5.57 7.97 4.63
N THR A 86 5.57 8.72 5.73
CA THR A 86 6.37 8.37 6.89
C THR A 86 5.93 7.02 7.44
N ARG A 87 4.64 6.77 7.53
CA ARG A 87 4.14 5.50 8.03
C ARG A 87 4.47 4.35 7.09
N LEU A 88 4.34 4.57 5.79
CA LEU A 88 4.55 3.54 4.77
C LEU A 88 6.03 3.23 4.57
N PHE A 89 6.87 4.24 4.50
CA PHE A 89 8.29 4.07 4.19
C PHE A 89 9.21 4.14 5.40
N GLY A 90 8.69 4.50 6.55
CA GLY A 90 9.43 4.46 7.81
C GLY A 90 10.48 5.55 7.96
N ALA A 91 10.31 6.66 7.31
CA ALA A 91 11.34 7.70 7.35
C ALA A 91 11.05 8.75 8.36
#